data_286af6089b205d5810623eaad357e8a0
#
_entry.id   286af6089b205d5810623eaad357e8a0
#
_cell.length_a   1.000
_cell.length_b   1.000
_cell.length_c   1.000
_cell.angle_alpha   90.00
_cell.angle_beta   90.00
_cell.angle_gamma   90.00
#
_symmetry.space_group_name_H-M   'P 1'
#
loop_
_entity.id
_entity.type
_entity.pdbx_description
1 polymer ?
#
loop_
_entity_poly.entity_id
_entity_poly.type
_entity_poly.pdbx_seq_one_letter_code
_entity_poly.pdbx_strand_id
1 'polypeptide(L)'
;MRYLIVCGGKIDKEFGLNEIKTDGIDAIIAADSGMDFLYENGVTPDIIVGDFDSATTKALEFFERKGQTEIHRLNPIKDDTDTEYAIRLAIREGARSIVVLGATGSRIDHVLGNISLLGIGLESGTDISIIDTNNRIRMSDKPVTIEKSAQYGRFVSLIAVTDDNEVSLRGFKYPVTDYSFDRFTSLGISNEIIDDHAVVDIHRGKFIIIESKD
;
A
#
# COMPACT_ATOMS: atom_id res chain seq x y z
N MET A 1 7.12 12.55 -7.78
CA MET A 1 6.65 12.89 -6.44
C MET A 1 6.31 11.60 -5.70
N ARG A 2 6.58 11.57 -4.39
CA ARG A 2 6.23 10.46 -3.49
C ARG A 2 5.15 10.91 -2.52
N TYR A 3 4.03 10.23 -2.48
CA TYR A 3 2.92 10.52 -1.59
C TYR A 3 2.82 9.48 -0.47
N LEU A 4 2.39 9.92 0.70
CA LEU A 4 1.98 9.06 1.79
C LEU A 4 0.47 9.21 1.98
N ILE A 5 -0.26 8.08 1.93
CA ILE A 5 -1.69 8.05 2.23
C ILE A 5 -1.88 7.38 3.58
N VAL A 6 -2.60 8.04 4.48
CA VAL A 6 -2.91 7.52 5.82
C VAL A 6 -4.39 7.21 5.89
N CYS A 7 -4.73 5.92 5.99
CA CYS A 7 -6.09 5.39 6.09
C CYS A 7 -6.50 5.12 7.54
N GLY A 8 -7.79 4.88 7.77
CA GLY A 8 -8.37 4.72 9.10
C GLY A 8 -8.15 3.36 9.80
N GLY A 9 -7.36 2.45 9.23
CA GLY A 9 -7.04 1.19 9.90
C GLY A 9 -6.03 1.38 11.04
N LYS A 10 -5.73 0.29 11.75
CA LYS A 10 -4.80 0.34 12.88
C LYS A 10 -3.38 0.65 12.40
N ILE A 11 -2.77 1.68 12.96
CA ILE A 11 -1.37 2.05 12.73
C ILE A 11 -0.62 1.98 14.07
N ASP A 12 0.50 1.26 14.08
CA ASP A 12 1.43 1.37 15.20
C ASP A 12 2.03 2.77 15.21
N LYS A 13 2.04 3.41 16.39
CA LYS A 13 2.43 4.81 16.51
C LYS A 13 3.87 5.07 16.11
N GLU A 14 4.81 4.27 16.61
CA GLU A 14 6.23 4.47 16.35
C GLU A 14 6.55 4.20 14.88
N PHE A 15 6.03 3.10 14.36
CA PHE A 15 6.16 2.74 12.95
C PHE A 15 5.58 3.84 12.04
N GLY A 16 4.33 4.25 12.26
CA GLY A 16 3.68 5.25 11.42
C GLY A 16 4.41 6.60 11.44
N LEU A 17 4.90 7.05 12.61
CA LEU A 17 5.68 8.28 12.71
C LEU A 17 7.05 8.19 12.04
N ASN A 18 7.67 7.02 12.03
CA ASN A 18 8.93 6.80 11.32
C ASN A 18 8.72 6.87 9.80
N GLU A 19 7.63 6.26 9.29
CA GLU A 19 7.29 6.34 7.87
C GLU A 19 6.97 7.78 7.43
N ILE A 20 6.22 8.54 8.23
CA ILE A 20 5.91 9.97 7.97
C ILE A 20 7.18 10.82 7.90
N LYS A 21 8.20 10.51 8.70
CA LYS A 21 9.47 11.24 8.74
C LYS A 21 10.48 10.76 7.70
N THR A 22 10.13 9.74 6.92
CA THR A 22 11.03 9.23 5.87
C THR A 22 11.30 10.32 4.83
N ASP A 23 12.56 10.51 4.50
CA ASP A 23 12.97 11.51 3.52
C ASP A 23 12.32 11.27 2.15
N GLY A 24 11.96 12.34 1.48
CA GLY A 24 11.43 12.32 0.12
C GLY A 24 9.90 12.09 0.02
N ILE A 25 9.15 12.23 1.12
CA ILE A 25 7.70 12.39 1.05
C ILE A 25 7.40 13.82 0.65
N ASP A 26 6.73 13.99 -0.49
CA ASP A 26 6.37 15.30 -1.04
C ASP A 26 5.01 15.78 -0.53
N ALA A 27 4.07 14.85 -0.23
CA ALA A 27 2.76 15.18 0.31
C ALA A 27 2.14 14.03 1.12
N ILE A 28 1.31 14.39 2.09
CA ILE A 28 0.54 13.50 2.96
C ILE A 28 -0.95 13.70 2.70
N ILE A 29 -1.64 12.62 2.35
CA ILE A 29 -3.11 12.60 2.21
C ILE A 29 -3.69 11.76 3.35
N ALA A 30 -4.63 12.33 4.11
CA ALA A 30 -5.44 11.56 5.05
C ALA A 30 -6.73 11.09 4.36
N ALA A 31 -7.03 9.80 4.42
CA ALA A 31 -8.29 9.23 3.96
C ALA A 31 -9.17 8.90 5.16
N ASP A 32 -10.34 9.56 5.25
CA ASP A 32 -11.33 9.40 6.31
C ASP A 32 -10.70 9.52 7.71
N SER A 33 -10.95 8.57 8.60
CA SER A 33 -10.43 8.52 9.97
C SER A 33 -8.90 8.39 10.08
N GLY A 34 -8.18 8.24 8.96
CA GLY A 34 -6.72 8.38 8.93
C GLY A 34 -6.22 9.74 9.43
N MET A 35 -7.04 10.79 9.34
CA MET A 35 -6.72 12.11 9.90
C MET A 35 -6.64 12.09 11.44
N ASP A 36 -7.34 11.18 12.12
CA ASP A 36 -7.31 11.09 13.58
C ASP A 36 -5.91 10.68 14.07
N PHE A 37 -5.28 9.71 13.40
CA PHE A 37 -3.89 9.33 13.68
C PHE A 37 -2.92 10.52 13.52
N LEU A 38 -3.08 11.30 12.47
CA LEU A 38 -2.24 12.49 12.23
C LEU A 38 -2.48 13.58 13.27
N TYR A 39 -3.74 13.85 13.62
CA TYR A 39 -4.13 14.80 14.65
C TYR A 39 -3.55 14.44 16.02
N GLU A 40 -3.73 13.20 16.46
CA GLU A 40 -3.22 12.72 17.75
C GLU A 40 -1.70 12.78 17.88
N ASN A 41 -1.00 12.74 16.75
CA ASN A 41 0.46 12.78 16.70
C ASN A 41 1.05 14.11 16.24
N GLY A 42 0.21 15.14 16.11
CA GLY A 42 0.65 16.52 15.79
C GLY A 42 1.18 16.69 14.37
N VAL A 43 0.81 15.81 13.45
CA VAL A 43 1.17 15.87 12.02
C VAL A 43 0.05 16.57 11.24
N THR A 44 0.42 17.51 10.37
CA THR A 44 -0.54 18.18 9.49
C THR A 44 -0.48 17.56 8.11
N PRO A 45 -1.57 16.96 7.61
CA PRO A 45 -1.64 16.49 6.23
C PRO A 45 -1.78 17.67 5.26
N ASP A 46 -1.33 17.48 4.03
CA ASP A 46 -1.54 18.44 2.94
C ASP A 46 -2.99 18.39 2.47
N ILE A 47 -3.56 17.18 2.39
CA ILE A 47 -4.93 16.96 1.91
C ILE A 47 -5.65 16.00 2.86
N ILE A 48 -6.93 16.27 3.10
CA ILE A 48 -7.85 15.33 3.76
C ILE A 48 -8.99 15.02 2.79
N VAL A 49 -9.30 13.74 2.61
CA VAL A 49 -10.42 13.26 1.78
C VAL A 49 -11.35 12.38 2.59
N GLY A 50 -12.66 12.51 2.46
CA GLY A 50 -13.64 11.66 3.14
C GLY A 50 -15.04 12.22 3.10
N ASP A 51 -16.02 11.36 3.46
CA ASP A 51 -17.40 11.81 3.75
C ASP A 51 -17.56 12.23 5.22
N PHE A 52 -16.58 11.84 6.06
CA PHE A 52 -16.46 12.17 7.47
C PHE A 52 -17.59 11.64 8.37
N ASP A 53 -18.32 10.63 7.91
CA ASP A 53 -19.38 10.01 8.70
C ASP A 53 -18.82 9.23 9.90
N SER A 54 -17.60 8.68 9.75
CA SER A 54 -16.92 7.85 10.75
C SER A 54 -15.83 8.58 11.53
N ALA A 55 -15.46 9.79 11.09
CA ALA A 55 -14.33 10.53 11.64
C ALA A 55 -14.69 11.26 12.93
N THR A 56 -13.70 11.47 13.81
CA THR A 56 -13.91 12.34 14.96
C THR A 56 -14.02 13.79 14.50
N THR A 57 -15.12 14.45 14.88
CA THR A 57 -15.35 15.88 14.59
C THR A 57 -14.20 16.77 15.05
N LYS A 58 -13.45 16.38 16.10
CA LYS A 58 -12.33 17.14 16.67
C LYS A 58 -11.15 17.31 15.72
N ALA A 59 -10.73 16.23 15.05
CA ALA A 59 -9.61 16.28 14.12
C ALA A 59 -9.96 17.14 12.89
N LEU A 60 -11.14 16.95 12.32
CA LEU A 60 -11.60 17.71 11.18
C LEU A 60 -11.70 19.21 11.51
N GLU A 61 -12.38 19.57 12.62
CA GLU A 61 -12.50 20.96 13.08
C GLU A 61 -11.13 21.61 13.36
N PHE A 62 -10.16 20.85 13.86
CA PHE A 62 -8.81 21.34 14.09
C PHE A 62 -8.12 21.71 12.78
N PHE A 63 -8.14 20.82 11.78
CA PHE A 63 -7.49 21.08 10.50
C PHE A 63 -8.20 22.18 9.71
N GLU A 64 -9.54 22.25 9.75
CA GLU A 64 -10.31 23.36 9.17
C GLU A 64 -9.90 24.72 9.76
N ARG A 65 -9.83 24.80 11.09
CA ARG A 65 -9.43 26.05 11.77
C ARG A 65 -7.99 26.44 11.49
N LYS A 66 -7.10 25.46 11.33
CA LYS A 66 -5.70 25.70 11.03
C LYS A 66 -5.49 26.26 9.61
N GLY A 67 -6.35 25.92 8.67
CA GLY A 67 -6.38 26.48 7.31
C GLY A 67 -5.13 26.15 6.47
N GLN A 68 -4.40 25.09 6.81
CA GLN A 68 -3.18 24.67 6.12
C GLN A 68 -3.38 23.38 5.31
N THR A 69 -4.55 22.78 5.39
CA THR A 69 -4.90 21.50 4.79
C THR A 69 -6.02 21.69 3.78
N GLU A 70 -5.87 21.15 2.58
CA GLU A 70 -6.95 21.10 1.59
C GLU A 70 -7.94 19.99 1.98
N ILE A 71 -9.24 20.27 1.97
CA ILE A 71 -10.27 19.32 2.42
C ILE A 71 -11.23 19.01 1.28
N HIS A 72 -11.24 17.76 0.87
CA HIS A 72 -12.13 17.20 -0.14
C HIS A 72 -13.29 16.47 0.54
N ARG A 73 -14.44 17.12 0.64
CA ARG A 73 -15.67 16.48 1.15
C ARG A 73 -16.31 15.66 0.05
N LEU A 74 -16.40 14.35 0.30
CA LEU A 74 -16.96 13.42 -0.66
C LEU A 74 -18.43 13.15 -0.36
N ASN A 75 -19.21 12.82 -1.40
CA ASN A 75 -20.59 12.39 -1.19
C ASN A 75 -20.59 10.98 -0.58
N PRO A 76 -21.33 10.69 0.51
CA PRO A 76 -21.49 9.35 1.04
C PRO A 76 -22.05 8.34 0.02
N ILE A 77 -22.88 8.82 -0.93
CA ILE A 77 -23.39 8.01 -2.04
C ILE A 77 -22.42 8.16 -3.22
N LYS A 78 -21.40 7.34 -3.25
CA LYS A 78 -20.38 7.27 -4.32
C LYS A 78 -19.97 5.82 -4.53
N ASP A 79 -19.40 5.52 -5.68
CA ASP A 79 -18.94 4.18 -6.03
C ASP A 79 -17.54 3.86 -5.46
N ASP A 80 -16.73 4.89 -5.19
CA ASP A 80 -15.33 4.74 -4.73
C ASP A 80 -15.21 4.83 -3.21
N THR A 81 -14.29 4.07 -2.62
CA THR A 81 -13.88 4.26 -1.22
C THR A 81 -12.99 5.50 -1.08
N ASP A 82 -12.88 6.05 0.15
CA ASP A 82 -12.00 7.21 0.41
C ASP A 82 -10.54 6.91 0.10
N THR A 83 -10.09 5.67 0.36
CA THR A 83 -8.75 5.20 0.00
C THR A 83 -8.54 5.19 -1.51
N GLU A 84 -9.52 4.71 -2.29
CA GLU A 84 -9.44 4.74 -3.75
C GLU A 84 -9.39 6.16 -4.27
N TYR A 85 -10.25 7.04 -3.77
CA TYR A 85 -10.23 8.44 -4.15
C TYR A 85 -8.88 9.10 -3.84
N ALA A 86 -8.30 8.84 -2.65
CA ALA A 86 -7.00 9.36 -2.27
C ALA A 86 -5.87 8.90 -3.22
N ILE A 87 -5.87 7.62 -3.60
CA ILE A 87 -4.90 7.07 -4.56
C ILE A 87 -5.06 7.75 -5.92
N ARG A 88 -6.27 7.84 -6.45
CA ARG A 88 -6.55 8.47 -7.74
C ARG A 88 -6.22 9.97 -7.71
N LEU A 89 -6.45 10.65 -6.59
CA LEU A 89 -6.05 12.05 -6.40
C LEU A 89 -4.54 12.19 -6.46
N ALA A 90 -3.78 11.41 -5.68
CA ALA A 90 -2.33 11.45 -5.69
C ALA A 90 -1.75 11.23 -7.10
N ILE A 91 -2.31 10.28 -7.87
CA ILE A 91 -1.91 10.04 -9.26
C ILE A 91 -2.19 11.26 -10.14
N ARG A 92 -3.37 11.89 -10.04
CA ARG A 92 -3.70 13.12 -10.78
C ARG A 92 -2.76 14.27 -10.45
N GLU A 93 -2.32 14.36 -9.20
CA GLU A 93 -1.32 15.35 -8.73
C GLU A 93 0.12 14.99 -9.11
N GLY A 94 0.32 13.90 -9.88
CA GLY A 94 1.62 13.51 -10.43
C GLY A 94 2.47 12.63 -9.52
N ALA A 95 1.85 11.87 -8.62
CA ALA A 95 2.55 10.86 -7.84
C ALA A 95 3.20 9.81 -8.76
N ARG A 96 4.46 9.48 -8.49
CA ARG A 96 5.18 8.36 -9.10
C ARG A 96 5.32 7.19 -8.15
N SER A 97 5.21 7.46 -6.86
CA SER A 97 5.23 6.47 -5.80
C SER A 97 4.24 6.86 -4.72
N ILE A 98 3.48 5.88 -4.24
CA ILE A 98 2.49 6.04 -3.17
C ILE A 98 2.75 4.95 -2.12
N VAL A 99 2.88 5.37 -0.88
CA VAL A 99 2.91 4.47 0.28
C VAL A 99 1.58 4.64 1.03
N VAL A 100 0.92 3.53 1.36
CA VAL A 100 -0.36 3.54 2.06
C VAL A 100 -0.19 2.92 3.44
N LEU A 101 -0.49 3.69 4.49
CA LEU A 101 -0.54 3.28 5.90
C LEU A 101 -1.99 3.08 6.35
N GLY A 102 -2.21 2.20 7.33
CA GLY A 102 -3.54 1.98 7.88
C GLY A 102 -4.53 1.32 6.92
N ALA A 103 -4.03 0.70 5.84
CA ALA A 103 -4.84 -0.04 4.88
C ALA A 103 -5.06 -1.50 5.28
N THR A 104 -4.34 -1.99 6.28
CA THR A 104 -4.52 -3.29 6.92
C THR A 104 -5.23 -3.11 8.27
N GLY A 105 -6.08 -4.05 8.64
CA GLY A 105 -6.85 -3.92 9.88
C GLY A 105 -7.69 -5.15 10.18
N SER A 106 -8.64 -5.04 11.11
CA SER A 106 -9.49 -6.15 11.54
C SER A 106 -10.56 -6.56 10.52
N ARG A 107 -10.96 -5.65 9.64
CA ARG A 107 -11.96 -5.91 8.60
C ARG A 107 -11.29 -6.45 7.34
N ILE A 108 -11.43 -7.74 7.09
CA ILE A 108 -10.83 -8.45 5.96
C ILE A 108 -11.36 -7.94 4.62
N ASP A 109 -12.64 -7.56 4.52
CA ASP A 109 -13.22 -6.96 3.32
C ASP A 109 -12.50 -5.67 2.91
N HIS A 110 -12.20 -4.78 3.87
CA HIS A 110 -11.41 -3.57 3.62
C HIS A 110 -9.97 -3.90 3.23
N VAL A 111 -9.34 -4.87 3.90
CA VAL A 111 -7.98 -5.30 3.56
C VAL A 111 -7.91 -5.80 2.12
N LEU A 112 -8.83 -6.70 1.72
CA LEU A 112 -8.89 -7.23 0.35
C LEU A 112 -9.21 -6.13 -0.67
N GLY A 113 -10.13 -5.23 -0.35
CA GLY A 113 -10.42 -4.07 -1.18
C GLY A 113 -9.18 -3.19 -1.39
N ASN A 114 -8.49 -2.82 -0.32
CA ASN A 114 -7.27 -2.01 -0.40
C ASN A 114 -6.15 -2.70 -1.20
N ILE A 115 -5.96 -4.01 -1.04
CA ILE A 115 -5.00 -4.78 -1.84
C ILE A 115 -5.37 -4.74 -3.33
N SER A 116 -6.66 -4.80 -3.67
CA SER A 116 -7.13 -4.71 -5.07
C SER A 116 -6.80 -3.35 -5.69
N LEU A 117 -6.78 -2.27 -4.89
CA LEU A 117 -6.43 -0.92 -5.37
C LEU A 117 -4.98 -0.79 -5.84
N LEU A 118 -4.09 -1.72 -5.47
CA LEU A 118 -2.73 -1.77 -6.01
C LEU A 118 -2.71 -1.92 -7.53
N GLY A 119 -3.78 -2.51 -8.11
CA GLY A 119 -3.96 -2.62 -9.55
C GLY A 119 -4.04 -1.26 -10.27
N ILE A 120 -4.51 -0.21 -9.60
CA ILE A 120 -4.55 1.16 -10.14
C ILE A 120 -3.13 1.64 -10.45
N GLY A 121 -2.15 1.25 -9.62
CA GLY A 121 -0.73 1.55 -9.83
C GLY A 121 -0.20 0.95 -11.13
N LEU A 122 -0.57 -0.31 -11.45
CA LEU A 122 -0.15 -0.94 -12.71
C LEU A 122 -0.72 -0.21 -13.93
N GLU A 123 -1.99 0.20 -13.86
CA GLU A 123 -2.66 0.90 -14.96
C GLU A 123 -2.10 2.30 -15.19
N SER A 124 -1.72 3.00 -14.13
CA SER A 124 -1.20 4.37 -14.20
C SER A 124 0.33 4.45 -14.33
N GLY A 125 1.04 3.35 -14.13
CA GLY A 125 2.51 3.33 -14.05
C GLY A 125 3.04 3.96 -12.74
N THR A 126 2.23 4.01 -11.69
CA THR A 126 2.59 4.51 -10.36
C THR A 126 2.94 3.35 -9.45
N ASP A 127 4.08 3.42 -8.76
CA ASP A 127 4.46 2.42 -7.76
C ASP A 127 3.63 2.62 -6.49
N ILE A 128 2.76 1.67 -6.16
CA ILE A 128 1.92 1.71 -4.97
C ILE A 128 2.29 0.55 -4.04
N SER A 129 2.52 0.86 -2.77
CA SER A 129 2.76 -0.13 -1.73
C SER A 129 1.87 0.13 -0.51
N ILE A 130 1.32 -0.93 0.05
CA ILE A 130 0.69 -0.93 1.37
C ILE A 130 1.71 -1.46 2.36
N ILE A 131 1.90 -0.74 3.47
CA ILE A 131 2.83 -1.16 4.52
C ILE A 131 2.19 -1.10 5.89
N ASP A 132 2.58 -2.04 6.74
CA ASP A 132 2.34 -2.04 8.19
C ASP A 132 3.59 -2.57 8.90
N THR A 133 3.55 -2.74 10.21
CA THR A 133 4.71 -3.23 11.00
C THR A 133 5.27 -4.56 10.53
N ASN A 134 4.45 -5.41 9.92
CA ASN A 134 4.79 -6.79 9.56
C ASN A 134 4.85 -7.02 8.05
N ASN A 135 4.23 -6.16 7.24
CA ASN A 135 4.02 -6.43 5.82
C ASN A 135 4.39 -5.24 4.93
N ARG A 136 4.97 -5.56 3.76
CA ARG A 136 5.01 -4.69 2.59
C ARG A 136 4.34 -5.41 1.44
N ILE A 137 3.24 -4.85 0.92
CA ILE A 137 2.40 -5.47 -0.11
C ILE A 137 2.48 -4.62 -1.38
N ARG A 138 2.80 -5.24 -2.51
CA ARG A 138 2.89 -4.61 -3.83
C ARG A 138 2.19 -5.47 -4.86
N MET A 139 1.81 -4.89 -5.99
CA MET A 139 1.36 -5.65 -7.16
C MET A 139 2.28 -5.36 -8.34
N SER A 140 2.64 -6.37 -9.11
CA SER A 140 3.48 -6.22 -10.29
C SER A 140 3.05 -7.13 -11.42
N ASP A 141 3.27 -6.66 -12.65
CA ASP A 141 3.19 -7.40 -13.92
C ASP A 141 4.55 -7.43 -14.65
N LYS A 142 5.61 -6.99 -13.95
CA LYS A 142 6.99 -6.88 -14.46
C LYS A 142 7.97 -7.52 -13.49
N PRO A 143 9.19 -7.86 -13.93
CA PRO A 143 10.21 -8.38 -13.04
C PRO A 143 10.49 -7.45 -11.85
N VAL A 144 10.61 -8.04 -10.67
CA VAL A 144 10.92 -7.34 -9.42
C VAL A 144 12.18 -7.95 -8.82
N THR A 145 13.16 -7.10 -8.55
CA THR A 145 14.36 -7.48 -7.78
C THR A 145 14.21 -7.03 -6.33
N ILE A 146 14.53 -7.90 -5.40
CA ILE A 146 14.52 -7.62 -3.96
C ILE A 146 15.94 -7.85 -3.44
N GLU A 147 16.60 -6.77 -3.03
CA GLU A 147 17.89 -6.84 -2.37
C GLU A 147 17.70 -7.38 -0.94
N LYS A 148 18.48 -8.39 -0.56
CA LYS A 148 18.39 -8.99 0.77
C LYS A 148 18.64 -7.99 1.89
N SER A 149 19.53 -7.04 1.66
CA SER A 149 19.84 -5.97 2.62
C SER A 149 18.71 -4.94 2.79
N ALA A 150 17.77 -4.87 1.84
CA ALA A 150 16.63 -3.95 1.82
C ALA A 150 15.27 -4.68 1.87
N GLN A 151 15.27 -6.01 2.11
CA GLN A 151 14.01 -6.75 2.25
C GLN A 151 13.23 -6.26 3.47
N TYR A 152 11.91 -6.15 3.34
CA TYR A 152 11.05 -5.65 4.41
C TYR A 152 10.84 -6.66 5.53
N GLY A 153 10.71 -7.92 5.18
CA GLY A 153 10.51 -9.04 6.09
C GLY A 153 11.21 -10.30 5.58
N ARG A 154 11.36 -11.29 6.46
CA ARG A 154 12.04 -12.55 6.16
C ARG A 154 11.39 -13.32 5.02
N PHE A 155 10.05 -13.31 4.97
CA PHE A 155 9.29 -14.11 4.02
C PHE A 155 8.88 -13.29 2.81
N VAL A 156 8.90 -13.92 1.64
CA VAL A 156 8.37 -13.35 0.40
C VAL A 156 7.32 -14.29 -0.13
N SER A 157 6.10 -13.79 -0.29
CA SER A 157 4.97 -14.54 -0.82
C SER A 157 4.49 -13.97 -2.14
N LEU A 158 4.08 -14.85 -3.05
CA LEU A 158 3.47 -14.51 -4.32
C LEU A 158 2.04 -15.04 -4.39
N ILE A 159 1.11 -14.21 -4.79
CA ILE A 159 -0.28 -14.57 -5.02
C ILE A 159 -0.65 -14.14 -6.44
N ALA A 160 -1.04 -15.09 -7.28
CA ALA A 160 -1.48 -14.81 -8.64
C ALA A 160 -2.85 -14.10 -8.65
N VAL A 161 -2.98 -13.04 -9.47
CA VAL A 161 -4.22 -12.25 -9.58
C VAL A 161 -5.02 -12.61 -10.83
N THR A 162 -4.33 -12.93 -11.91
CA THR A 162 -4.92 -13.31 -13.21
C THR A 162 -5.04 -14.82 -13.37
N ASP A 163 -5.69 -15.28 -14.42
CA ASP A 163 -5.86 -16.72 -14.67
C ASP A 163 -4.66 -17.33 -15.41
N ASP A 164 -3.99 -16.58 -16.28
CA ASP A 164 -2.77 -16.99 -16.99
C ASP A 164 -1.55 -16.32 -16.37
N ASN A 165 -0.77 -17.09 -15.62
CA ASN A 165 0.38 -16.59 -14.89
C ASN A 165 1.59 -17.50 -15.11
N GLU A 166 2.74 -16.91 -15.38
CA GLU A 166 4.02 -17.61 -15.50
C GLU A 166 5.13 -16.77 -14.85
N VAL A 167 5.93 -17.41 -14.01
CA VAL A 167 6.98 -16.76 -13.24
C VAL A 167 8.19 -17.65 -13.07
N SER A 168 9.38 -17.03 -13.08
CA SER A 168 10.60 -17.64 -12.59
C SER A 168 11.06 -16.97 -11.31
N LEU A 169 11.52 -17.75 -10.33
CA LEU A 169 12.04 -17.28 -9.06
C LEU A 169 13.51 -17.65 -8.94
N ARG A 170 14.39 -16.66 -8.81
CA ARG A 170 15.84 -16.85 -8.63
C ARG A 170 16.31 -16.17 -7.35
N GLY A 171 17.31 -16.75 -6.70
CA GLY A 171 17.85 -16.24 -5.42
C GLY A 171 16.99 -16.58 -4.20
N PHE A 172 15.97 -17.41 -4.39
CA PHE A 172 15.09 -17.90 -3.35
C PHE A 172 15.41 -19.32 -2.92
N LYS A 173 15.01 -19.69 -1.71
CA LYS A 173 15.14 -21.03 -1.13
C LYS A 173 14.36 -22.08 -1.93
N TYR A 174 13.22 -21.70 -2.48
CA TYR A 174 12.38 -22.51 -3.36
C TYR A 174 12.32 -21.85 -4.74
N PRO A 175 13.36 -22.04 -5.59
CA PRO A 175 13.39 -21.47 -6.92
C PRO A 175 12.46 -22.24 -7.87
N VAL A 176 11.95 -21.56 -8.88
CA VAL A 176 11.20 -22.17 -10.00
C VAL A 176 11.63 -21.52 -11.31
N THR A 177 11.47 -22.23 -12.42
CA THR A 177 11.75 -21.72 -13.77
C THR A 177 10.53 -21.94 -14.64
N ASP A 178 10.08 -20.86 -15.32
CA ASP A 178 8.94 -20.84 -16.25
C ASP A 178 7.72 -21.59 -15.70
N TYR A 179 7.45 -21.35 -14.42
CA TYR A 179 6.40 -22.05 -13.69
C TYR A 179 5.04 -21.41 -13.96
N SER A 180 4.12 -22.24 -14.48
CA SER A 180 2.72 -21.85 -14.63
C SER A 180 2.04 -21.83 -13.26
N PHE A 181 1.65 -20.64 -12.81
CA PHE A 181 1.15 -20.43 -11.46
C PHE A 181 -0.38 -20.41 -11.44
N ASP A 182 -0.98 -21.41 -10.81
CA ASP A 182 -2.42 -21.47 -10.64
C ASP A 182 -2.88 -20.36 -9.68
N ARG A 183 -4.01 -19.72 -10.01
CA ARG A 183 -4.60 -18.69 -9.17
C ARG A 183 -5.08 -19.20 -7.81
N PHE A 184 -5.49 -20.47 -7.75
CA PHE A 184 -6.02 -21.11 -6.54
C PHE A 184 -5.00 -22.04 -5.88
N THR A 185 -3.78 -21.55 -5.70
CA THR A 185 -2.70 -22.28 -5.05
C THR A 185 -2.14 -21.51 -3.87
N SER A 186 -1.60 -22.22 -2.89
CA SER A 186 -0.81 -21.67 -1.80
C SER A 186 0.71 -21.86 -1.98
N LEU A 187 1.13 -22.33 -3.16
CA LEU A 187 2.54 -22.70 -3.41
C LEU A 187 3.51 -21.54 -3.26
N GLY A 188 3.05 -20.31 -3.56
CA GLY A 188 3.88 -19.10 -3.49
C GLY A 188 4.07 -18.51 -2.10
N ILE A 189 3.58 -19.15 -1.04
CA ILE A 189 3.60 -18.58 0.30
C ILE A 189 4.90 -18.90 1.03
N SER A 190 5.48 -17.87 1.72
CA SER A 190 6.61 -17.98 2.65
C SER A 190 7.91 -18.51 2.05
N ASN A 191 8.27 -18.06 0.86
CA ASN A 191 9.62 -18.24 0.33
C ASN A 191 10.62 -17.36 1.08
N GLU A 192 11.91 -17.65 1.01
CA GLU A 192 12.98 -16.91 1.70
C GLU A 192 14.07 -16.55 0.69
N ILE A 193 14.64 -15.35 0.80
CA ILE A 193 15.79 -14.94 0.00
C ILE A 193 17.06 -15.57 0.59
N ILE A 194 17.79 -16.34 -0.21
CA ILE A 194 19.04 -17.00 0.22
C ILE A 194 20.30 -16.34 -0.34
N ASP A 195 20.20 -15.71 -1.51
CA ASP A 195 21.29 -14.99 -2.16
C ASP A 195 21.33 -13.51 -1.73
N ASP A 196 22.26 -12.72 -2.24
CA ASP A 196 22.35 -11.27 -1.96
C ASP A 196 21.15 -10.50 -2.53
N HIS A 197 20.52 -11.02 -3.57
CA HIS A 197 19.28 -10.53 -4.15
C HIS A 197 18.43 -11.68 -4.67
N ALA A 198 17.13 -11.45 -4.74
CA ALA A 198 16.19 -12.36 -5.36
C ALA A 198 15.42 -11.66 -6.48
N VAL A 199 15.07 -12.41 -7.51
CA VAL A 199 14.32 -11.92 -8.66
C VAL A 199 13.03 -12.71 -8.79
N VAL A 200 11.92 -11.98 -8.77
CA VAL A 200 10.60 -12.44 -9.20
C VAL A 200 10.45 -12.03 -10.66
N ASP A 201 10.72 -12.94 -11.59
CA ASP A 201 10.72 -12.68 -13.03
C ASP A 201 9.35 -13.07 -13.60
N ILE A 202 8.46 -12.10 -13.72
CA ILE A 202 7.08 -12.30 -14.18
C ILE A 202 7.10 -12.30 -15.71
N HIS A 203 6.77 -13.44 -16.31
CA HIS A 203 6.68 -13.62 -17.76
C HIS A 203 5.28 -13.30 -18.28
N ARG A 204 4.26 -13.70 -17.51
CA ARG A 204 2.84 -13.42 -17.80
C ARG A 204 2.05 -13.27 -16.52
N GLY A 205 0.96 -12.50 -16.59
CA GLY A 205 0.03 -12.30 -15.50
C GLY A 205 0.39 -11.17 -14.54
N LYS A 206 -0.32 -11.12 -13.43
CA LYS A 206 -0.12 -10.13 -12.38
C LYS A 206 -0.02 -10.83 -11.03
N PHE A 207 0.92 -10.39 -10.21
CA PHE A 207 1.15 -10.98 -8.89
C PHE A 207 1.11 -9.93 -7.79
N ILE A 208 0.44 -10.27 -6.68
CA ILE A 208 0.67 -9.60 -5.41
C ILE A 208 1.93 -10.19 -4.81
N ILE A 209 2.88 -9.34 -4.45
CA ILE A 209 4.14 -9.68 -3.81
C ILE A 209 4.09 -9.14 -2.39
N ILE A 210 4.23 -10.03 -1.41
CA ILE A 210 4.18 -9.68 0.01
C ILE A 210 5.51 -10.04 0.65
N GLU A 211 6.19 -9.04 1.18
CA GLU A 211 7.33 -9.24 2.05
C GLU A 211 6.83 -9.14 3.49
N SER A 212 7.01 -10.19 4.29
CA SER A 212 6.43 -10.26 5.63
C SER A 212 7.38 -10.79 6.69
N LYS A 213 7.11 -10.44 7.95
CA LYS A 213 7.77 -10.93 9.16
C LYS A 213 6.74 -11.14 10.27
N ASP A 214 7.06 -12.02 11.21
CA ASP A 214 6.28 -12.27 12.44
C ASP A 214 6.48 -11.15 13.47
#